data_56a06ef0705101cea740caeb1f1171df
#
_entry.id   56a06ef0705101cea740caeb1f1171df
#
_cell.length_a   1.000
_cell.length_b   1.000
_cell.length_c   1.000
_cell.angle_alpha   90.00
_cell.angle_beta   90.00
_cell.angle_gamma   90.00
#
_symmetry.space_group_name_H-M   'P 1'
#
loop_
_entity.id
_entity.type
_entity.pdbx_description
1 polymer ?
#
loop_
_entity_poly.entity_id
_entity_poly.type
_entity_poly.pdbx_seq_one_letter_code
_entity_poly.pdbx_strand_id
1 'polypeptide(L)'
;MEKLVATIPKSARDEIRVALTEFTTKDTVHQMVSARVFFEDGPEHRPGRNGINVKVTLLPALIEALQAAEREARAAGLLPSQDQAAA
;
A
#
# COMPACT_ATOMS: atom_id res chain seq x y z
N MET A 1 -13.15 -12.11 -3.07
CA MET A 1 -13.52 -11.30 -1.88
C MET A 1 -12.45 -10.25 -1.63
N GLU A 2 -12.87 -9.05 -1.24
CA GLU A 2 -11.94 -7.96 -0.98
C GLU A 2 -12.04 -7.55 0.47
N LYS A 3 -10.88 -7.33 1.09
CA LYS A 3 -10.83 -6.86 2.47
C LYS A 3 -9.90 -5.66 2.56
N LEU A 4 -10.46 -4.51 2.87
CA LEU A 4 -9.66 -3.32 3.13
C LEU A 4 -8.95 -3.48 4.46
N VAL A 5 -7.63 -3.36 4.43
CA VAL A 5 -6.80 -3.59 5.61
C VAL A 5 -6.39 -2.27 6.25
N ALA A 6 -6.00 -1.29 5.43
CA ALA A 6 -5.52 -0.02 5.93
C ALA A 6 -5.71 1.07 4.91
N THR A 7 -5.85 2.29 5.41
CA THR A 7 -5.94 3.49 4.58
C THR A 7 -4.91 4.48 5.10
N ILE A 8 -4.10 5.00 4.19
CA ILE A 8 -3.04 5.95 4.52
C ILE A 8 -3.32 7.24 3.79
N PRO A 9 -3.51 8.36 4.48
CA PRO A 9 -3.66 9.66 3.79
C PRO A 9 -2.39 9.96 3.00
N LYS A 10 -2.56 10.28 1.72
CA LYS A 10 -1.45 10.65 0.86
C LYS A 10 -1.38 12.17 0.71
N SER A 11 -2.53 12.80 0.59
CA SER A 11 -2.66 14.24 0.47
C SER A 11 -4.05 14.64 0.97
N ALA A 12 -4.40 15.91 0.81
CA ALA A 12 -5.70 16.38 1.25
C ALA A 12 -6.87 15.67 0.55
N ARG A 13 -6.63 15.17 -0.66
CA ARG A 13 -7.69 14.55 -1.47
C ARG A 13 -7.46 13.09 -1.78
N ASP A 14 -6.24 12.61 -1.65
CA ASP A 14 -5.88 11.27 -2.07
C ASP A 14 -5.49 10.42 -0.89
N GLU A 15 -5.76 9.14 -1.00
CA GLU A 15 -5.37 8.18 0.02
C GLU A 15 -4.82 6.92 -0.64
N ILE A 16 -3.97 6.20 0.08
CA ILE A 16 -3.50 4.89 -0.35
C ILE A 16 -4.30 3.85 0.41
N ARG A 17 -4.94 2.94 -0.29
CA ARG A 17 -5.66 1.83 0.32
C ARG A 17 -4.90 0.54 0.12
N VAL A 18 -4.68 -0.16 1.22
CA VAL A 18 -4.08 -1.49 1.21
C VAL A 18 -5.17 -2.49 1.46
N ALA A 19 -5.31 -3.45 0.57
CA ALA A 19 -6.40 -4.42 0.64
C ALA A 19 -5.92 -5.81 0.23
N LEU A 20 -6.56 -6.81 0.80
CA LEU A 20 -6.44 -8.18 0.33
C LEU A 20 -7.56 -8.41 -0.67
N THR A 21 -7.19 -8.93 -1.84
CA THR A 21 -8.15 -9.17 -2.91
C THR A 21 -7.91 -10.56 -3.46
N GLU A 22 -8.81 -11.01 -4.30
CA GLU A 22 -8.58 -12.25 -5.03
C GLU A 22 -9.07 -12.05 -6.45
N PHE A 23 -8.44 -12.76 -7.37
CA PHE A 23 -8.98 -12.83 -8.70
C PHE A 23 -8.89 -14.26 -9.19
N THR A 24 -9.88 -14.63 -9.98
CA THR A 24 -10.03 -16.00 -10.44
C THR A 24 -9.71 -16.08 -11.92
N THR A 25 -8.76 -16.94 -12.24
CA THR A 25 -8.57 -17.35 -13.63
C THR A 25 -9.39 -18.62 -13.83
N LYS A 26 -9.27 -19.23 -15.01
CA LYS A 26 -10.12 -20.33 -15.42
C LYS A 26 -10.27 -21.43 -14.36
N ASP A 27 -9.18 -21.81 -13.70
CA ASP A 27 -9.19 -22.91 -12.75
C ASP A 27 -8.58 -22.57 -11.41
N THR A 28 -8.17 -21.34 -11.20
CA THR A 28 -7.37 -21.00 -10.03
C THR A 28 -7.81 -19.68 -9.43
N VAL A 29 -7.89 -19.64 -8.11
CA VAL A 29 -8.11 -18.43 -7.35
C VAL A 29 -6.77 -17.93 -6.87
N HIS A 30 -6.45 -16.68 -7.20
CA HIS A 30 -5.20 -16.04 -6.81
C HIS A 30 -5.47 -15.06 -5.68
N GLN A 31 -4.76 -15.25 -4.58
CA GLN A 31 -4.84 -14.33 -3.45
C GLN A 31 -3.83 -13.20 -3.68
N MET A 32 -4.31 -11.97 -3.64
CA MET A 32 -3.52 -10.80 -4.00
C MET A 32 -3.53 -9.79 -2.87
N VAL A 33 -2.50 -8.95 -2.85
CA VAL A 33 -2.48 -7.75 -2.03
C VAL A 33 -2.33 -6.56 -2.96
N SER A 34 -3.13 -5.52 -2.72
CA SER A 34 -3.04 -4.29 -3.50
C SER A 34 -2.73 -3.11 -2.57
N ALA A 35 -1.90 -2.21 -3.07
CA ALA A 35 -1.67 -0.91 -2.46
C ALA A 35 -1.88 0.10 -3.58
N ARG A 36 -2.97 0.84 -3.53
CA ARG A 36 -3.40 1.67 -4.64
C ARG A 36 -3.82 3.05 -4.16
N VAL A 37 -3.49 4.06 -4.96
CA VAL A 37 -3.94 5.42 -4.69
C VAL A 37 -5.40 5.54 -5.10
N PHE A 38 -6.22 6.00 -4.17
CA PHE A 38 -7.61 6.36 -4.46
C PHE A 38 -7.70 7.88 -4.42
N PHE A 39 -8.30 8.45 -5.44
CA PHE A 39 -8.45 9.90 -5.54
C PHE A 39 -9.88 10.31 -5.23
N GLU A 40 -10.02 11.51 -4.67
CA GLU A 40 -11.32 12.08 -4.36
C GLU A 40 -12.06 12.42 -5.66
N ASP A 41 -13.30 11.97 -5.74
CA ASP A 41 -14.16 12.23 -6.90
C ASP A 41 -15.56 12.52 -6.37
N GLY A 42 -15.85 13.80 -6.11
CA GLY A 42 -17.08 14.19 -5.46
C GLY A 42 -17.14 13.65 -4.05
N PRO A 43 -18.25 13.03 -3.65
CA PRO A 43 -18.39 12.48 -2.30
C PRO A 43 -17.69 11.14 -2.13
N GLU A 44 -17.09 10.59 -3.18
CA GLU A 44 -16.50 9.26 -3.15
C GLU A 44 -15.01 9.31 -3.51
N HIS A 45 -14.30 8.23 -3.17
CA HIS A 45 -12.95 8.00 -3.64
C HIS A 45 -12.97 6.90 -4.67
N ARG A 46 -12.23 7.11 -5.75
CA ARG A 46 -12.14 6.14 -6.85
C ARG A 46 -10.72 5.63 -7.00
N PRO A 47 -10.56 4.37 -7.42
CA PRO A 47 -9.22 3.83 -7.62
C PRO A 47 -8.53 4.52 -8.79
N GLY A 48 -7.30 4.95 -8.54
CA GLY A 48 -6.44 5.51 -9.56
C GLY A 48 -5.60 4.46 -10.24
N ARG A 49 -4.75 4.89 -11.15
CA ARG A 49 -3.83 4.00 -11.87
C ARG A 49 -2.58 3.69 -11.05
N ASN A 50 -2.25 4.55 -10.11
CA ASN A 50 -1.02 4.40 -9.34
C ASN A 50 -1.22 3.37 -8.24
N GLY A 51 -0.31 2.41 -8.19
CA GLY A 51 -0.36 1.39 -7.18
C GLY A 51 0.25 0.10 -7.67
N ILE A 52 0.25 -0.88 -6.79
CA ILE A 52 0.74 -2.22 -7.12
C ILE A 52 -0.32 -3.25 -6.73
N ASN A 53 -0.26 -4.38 -7.41
CA ASN A 53 -1.12 -5.51 -7.12
C ASN A 53 -0.28 -6.76 -7.34
N VAL A 54 0.05 -7.45 -6.26
CA VAL A 54 0.97 -8.58 -6.31
C VAL A 54 0.38 -9.77 -5.57
N LYS A 55 0.89 -10.95 -5.85
CA LYS A 55 0.47 -12.14 -5.12
C LYS A 55 0.84 -12.01 -3.65
N VAL A 56 -0.01 -12.54 -2.79
CA VAL A 56 0.20 -12.53 -1.35
C VAL A 56 1.55 -13.15 -0.98
N THR A 57 2.01 -14.12 -1.75
CA THR A 57 3.29 -14.78 -1.48
C THR A 57 4.49 -13.83 -1.60
N LEU A 58 4.33 -12.72 -2.32
CA LEU A 58 5.39 -11.71 -2.43
C LEU A 58 5.35 -10.68 -1.29
N LEU A 59 4.32 -10.72 -0.46
CA LEU A 59 4.14 -9.70 0.57
C LEU A 59 5.30 -9.64 1.55
N PRO A 60 5.83 -10.75 2.07
CA PRO A 60 6.97 -10.65 2.98
C PRO A 60 8.20 -9.98 2.35
N ALA A 61 8.50 -10.30 1.09
CA ALA A 61 9.62 -9.68 0.40
C ALA A 61 9.37 -8.19 0.16
N LEU A 62 8.14 -7.82 -0.17
CA LEU A 62 7.78 -6.42 -0.36
C LEU A 62 7.91 -5.63 0.94
N ILE A 63 7.45 -6.20 2.04
CA ILE A 63 7.60 -5.56 3.35
C ILE A 63 9.07 -5.33 3.67
N GLU A 64 9.90 -6.35 3.46
CA GLU A 64 11.33 -6.25 3.72
C GLU A 64 11.97 -5.17 2.87
N ALA A 65 11.62 -5.10 1.60
CA ALA A 65 12.15 -4.07 0.70
C ALA A 65 11.73 -2.67 1.13
N LEU A 66 10.46 -2.50 1.54
CA LEU A 66 9.99 -1.21 2.00
C LEU A 66 10.64 -0.79 3.32
N GLN A 67 10.89 -1.74 4.21
CA GLN A 67 11.61 -1.45 5.44
C GLN A 67 13.05 -1.04 5.15
N ALA A 68 13.68 -1.67 4.16
CA ALA A 68 15.03 -1.26 3.75
C ALA A 68 15.02 0.16 3.19
N ALA A 69 14.02 0.49 2.37
CA ALA A 69 13.88 1.85 1.86
C ALA A 69 13.69 2.86 2.98
N GLU A 70 12.91 2.51 3.99
CA GLU A 70 12.70 3.37 5.15
C GLU A 70 14.02 3.62 5.89
N ARG A 71 14.81 2.57 6.12
CA ARG A 71 16.11 2.71 6.79
C ARG A 71 17.05 3.62 5.99
N GLU A 72 17.07 3.44 4.66
CA GLU A 72 17.91 4.27 3.80
C GLU A 72 17.45 5.72 3.82
N ALA A 73 16.15 5.95 3.83
CA ALA A 73 15.60 7.29 3.90
C ALA A 73 15.97 7.98 5.21
N ARG A 74 15.95 7.24 6.32
CA ARG A 74 16.36 7.79 7.63
C ARG A 74 17.84 8.09 7.65
N ALA A 75 18.65 7.19 7.10
CA ALA A 75 20.10 7.39 7.03
C ALA A 75 20.47 8.59 6.18
N ALA A 76 19.68 8.87 5.15
CA ALA A 76 19.89 10.01 4.26
C ALA A 76 19.28 11.32 4.81
N GLY A 77 18.67 11.29 5.99
CA GLY A 77 18.06 12.48 6.57
C GLY A 77 16.72 12.87 5.97
N LEU A 78 16.11 11.98 5.19
CA LEU A 78 14.82 12.26 4.55
C LEU A 78 13.65 12.01 5.47
N LEU A 79 13.86 11.27 6.54
CA LEU A 79 12.85 10.97 7.54
C LEU A 79 13.44 11.24 8.93
N PRO A 80 12.61 11.62 9.92
CA PRO A 80 13.06 11.73 11.29
C PRO A 80 13.59 10.39 11.80
N SER A 81 14.47 10.45 12.79
CA SER A 81 14.91 9.21 13.44
C SER A 81 13.71 8.53 14.10
N GLN A 82 13.85 7.23 14.39
CA GLN A 82 12.77 6.46 14.99
C GLN A 82 12.29 7.07 16.31
N ASP A 83 13.22 7.62 17.10
CA ASP A 83 12.86 8.25 18.36
C ASP A 83 12.03 9.51 18.17
N GLN A 84 12.29 10.25 17.10
CA GLN A 84 11.53 11.45 16.78
C GLN A 84 10.17 11.11 16.16
N ALA A 85 10.11 10.02 15.42
CA ALA A 85 8.88 9.61 14.78
C ALA A 85 7.82 9.14 15.79
N ALA A 86 8.24 8.77 16.99
CA ALA A 86 7.34 8.33 18.04
C ALA A 86 6.67 9.48 18.79
N ALA A 87 7.10 10.68 18.54
CA ALA A 87 6.61 11.86 19.26
C ALA A 87 5.23 12.31 18.75
#